data_236ebffb07d71506cadc96defc8861f6
#
_entry.id   236ebffb07d71506cadc96defc8861f6
#
_cell.length_a   1.000
_cell.length_b   1.000
_cell.length_c   1.000
_cell.angle_alpha   90.00
_cell.angle_beta   90.00
_cell.angle_gamma   90.00
#
_symmetry.space_group_name_H-M   'P 1'
#
loop_
_entity.id
_entity.type
_entity.pdbx_description
1 polymer ?
#
loop_
_entity_poly.entity_id
_entity_poly.type
_entity_poly.pdbx_seq_one_letter_code
_entity_poly.pdbx_strand_id
1 'polypeptide(L)'
;VKRTFRIVFELGEGSFTGKPEDNRIELSGLRIHANIRVSPFSALDEAHIVVFGLKADTMNALTLIKGTVQINLLKPNTVSLYAQDETGNDILVFSGMIFQALADYNSMPTVPMHIFAMSSFKLNTAPPNAISFNGSVTVPQIMQTILDNYNATRTEAADKYVLENNGVTTSLTDVDLS
;
A
#
# COMPACT_ATOMS: atom_id res chain seq x y z
N VAL A 1 -9.99 -20.15 -17.57
CA VAL A 1 -8.64 -19.88 -17.10
C VAL A 1 -8.70 -19.71 -15.58
N LYS A 2 -7.95 -20.52 -14.82
CA LYS A 2 -7.86 -20.42 -13.36
C LYS A 2 -6.82 -19.33 -13.05
N ARG A 3 -7.26 -18.18 -12.54
CA ARG A 3 -6.35 -17.15 -12.06
C ARG A 3 -6.00 -17.43 -10.60
N THR A 4 -4.74 -17.35 -10.26
CA THR A 4 -4.21 -17.48 -8.91
C THR A 4 -3.86 -16.11 -8.36
N PHE A 5 -4.14 -15.93 -7.07
CA PHE A 5 -3.72 -14.73 -6.35
C PHE A 5 -2.54 -15.05 -5.44
N ARG A 6 -1.63 -14.09 -5.33
CA ARG A 6 -0.58 -14.04 -4.34
C ARG A 6 -0.80 -12.80 -3.49
N ILE A 7 -0.81 -12.95 -2.18
CA ILE A 7 -0.98 -11.85 -1.23
C ILE A 7 0.24 -11.78 -0.32
N VAL A 8 0.72 -10.57 -0.09
CA VAL A 8 1.86 -10.29 0.78
C VAL A 8 1.39 -9.36 1.89
N PHE A 9 1.67 -9.74 3.11
CA PHE A 9 1.45 -8.89 4.29
C PHE A 9 2.79 -8.51 4.89
N GLU A 10 2.90 -7.28 5.33
CA GLU A 10 4.06 -6.78 6.04
C GLU A 10 3.58 -6.01 7.27
N LEU A 11 4.07 -6.42 8.43
CA LEU A 11 3.79 -5.76 9.70
C LEU A 11 4.76 -4.59 9.88
N GLY A 12 4.26 -3.43 10.23
CA GLY A 12 5.08 -2.27 10.58
C GLY A 12 5.83 -2.49 11.89
N GLU A 13 5.19 -3.19 12.82
CA GLU A 13 5.75 -3.60 14.10
C GLU A 13 5.30 -5.03 14.44
N GLY A 14 6.15 -5.77 15.15
CA GLY A 14 5.89 -7.16 15.48
C GLY A 14 6.37 -8.14 14.41
N SER A 15 5.94 -9.39 14.53
CA SER A 15 6.33 -10.46 13.60
C SER A 15 5.27 -11.56 13.58
N PHE A 16 5.26 -12.36 12.50
CA PHE A 16 4.37 -13.50 12.34
C PHE A 16 4.81 -14.75 13.13
N THR A 17 6.10 -14.84 13.49
CA THR A 17 6.68 -16.01 14.16
C THR A 17 7.29 -15.70 15.54
N GLY A 18 7.24 -14.44 15.97
CA GLY A 18 7.90 -13.96 17.19
C GLY A 18 9.36 -13.55 17.00
N LYS A 19 9.93 -13.71 15.80
CA LYS A 19 11.27 -13.22 15.46
C LYS A 19 11.17 -11.88 14.70
N PRO A 20 11.96 -10.86 15.06
CA PRO A 20 11.86 -9.52 14.50
C PRO A 20 12.00 -9.45 12.96
N GLU A 21 12.77 -10.36 12.37
CA GLU A 21 12.99 -10.47 10.92
C GLU A 21 11.78 -11.02 10.15
N ASP A 22 10.84 -11.69 10.84
CA ASP A 22 9.69 -12.36 10.21
C ASP A 22 8.44 -11.46 10.21
N ASN A 23 8.62 -10.19 9.87
CA ASN A 23 7.52 -9.22 9.76
C ASN A 23 6.76 -9.30 8.44
N ARG A 24 7.25 -10.12 7.48
CA ARG A 24 6.65 -10.29 6.16
C ARG A 24 6.23 -11.74 5.93
N ILE A 25 5.01 -11.91 5.41
CA ILE A 25 4.50 -13.22 4.99
C ILE A 25 3.93 -13.13 3.58
N GLU A 26 4.24 -14.14 2.78
CA GLU A 26 3.76 -14.27 1.41
C GLU A 26 2.92 -15.54 1.30
N LEU A 27 1.71 -15.42 0.78
CA LEU A 27 0.74 -16.50 0.71
C LEU A 27 0.16 -16.60 -0.70
N SER A 28 0.07 -17.82 -1.21
CA SER A 28 -0.51 -18.13 -2.53
C SER A 28 -1.48 -19.30 -2.41
N GLY A 29 -2.34 -19.43 -3.43
CA GLY A 29 -3.29 -20.54 -3.48
C GLY A 29 -4.48 -20.43 -2.50
N LEU A 30 -4.60 -19.33 -1.79
CA LEU A 30 -5.75 -19.06 -0.93
C LEU A 30 -6.96 -18.59 -1.75
N ARG A 31 -8.15 -18.84 -1.23
CA ARG A 31 -9.35 -18.22 -1.76
C ARG A 31 -9.41 -16.77 -1.31
N ILE A 32 -9.35 -15.86 -2.28
CA ILE A 32 -9.37 -14.41 -2.04
C ILE A 32 -10.53 -13.81 -2.81
N HIS A 33 -11.24 -12.90 -2.16
CA HIS A 33 -12.22 -12.02 -2.77
C HIS A 33 -11.77 -10.59 -2.51
N ALA A 34 -11.57 -9.79 -3.56
CA ALA A 34 -11.12 -8.41 -3.45
C ALA A 34 -12.08 -7.48 -4.18
N ASN A 35 -12.47 -6.42 -3.50
CA ASN A 35 -13.19 -5.28 -4.07
C ASN A 35 -12.27 -4.07 -3.95
N ILE A 36 -11.78 -3.59 -5.09
CA ILE A 36 -10.83 -2.49 -5.18
C ILE A 36 -11.53 -1.33 -5.89
N ARG A 37 -11.61 -0.20 -5.20
CA ARG A 37 -12.12 1.05 -5.74
C ARG A 37 -10.94 1.96 -6.05
N VAL A 38 -10.71 2.19 -7.32
CA VAL A 38 -9.75 3.18 -7.80
C VAL A 38 -10.44 4.53 -7.88
N SER A 39 -9.91 5.51 -7.18
CA SER A 39 -10.45 6.86 -7.14
C SER A 39 -9.66 7.76 -8.08
N PRO A 40 -10.32 8.55 -8.95
CA PRO A 40 -9.63 9.50 -9.80
C PRO A 40 -9.07 10.67 -8.97
N PHE A 41 -7.94 11.20 -9.41
CA PHE A 41 -7.27 12.37 -8.87
C PHE A 41 -6.73 12.16 -7.43
N SER A 42 -6.93 13.07 -6.54
CA SER A 42 -6.32 13.11 -5.21
C SER A 42 -6.96 12.20 -4.16
N ALA A 43 -7.99 11.43 -4.51
CA ALA A 43 -8.61 10.50 -3.57
C ALA A 43 -7.78 9.21 -3.43
N LEU A 44 -7.84 8.61 -2.24
CA LEU A 44 -7.16 7.34 -1.96
C LEU A 44 -7.90 6.18 -2.63
N ASP A 45 -7.15 5.26 -3.21
CA ASP A 45 -7.73 3.98 -3.61
C ASP A 45 -8.02 3.15 -2.37
N GLU A 46 -9.15 2.50 -2.37
CA GLU A 46 -9.58 1.65 -1.26
C GLU A 46 -9.70 0.20 -1.71
N ALA A 47 -9.29 -0.71 -0.83
CA ALA A 47 -9.48 -2.13 -1.03
C ALA A 47 -10.15 -2.77 0.17
N HIS A 48 -11.17 -3.58 -0.09
CA HIS A 48 -11.72 -4.54 0.85
C HIS A 48 -11.36 -5.94 0.35
N ILE A 49 -10.47 -6.61 1.06
CA ILE A 49 -9.93 -7.91 0.72
C ILE A 49 -10.42 -8.92 1.76
N VAL A 50 -11.02 -10.01 1.30
CA VAL A 50 -11.48 -11.12 2.15
C VAL A 50 -10.64 -12.35 1.82
N VAL A 51 -9.92 -12.85 2.81
CA VAL A 51 -9.02 -14.00 2.67
C VAL A 51 -9.53 -15.17 3.49
N PHE A 52 -9.64 -16.32 2.86
CA PHE A 52 -10.06 -17.57 3.50
C PHE A 52 -8.87 -18.52 3.66
N GLY A 53 -8.87 -19.26 4.77
CA GLY A 53 -7.86 -20.30 5.01
C GLY A 53 -6.58 -19.80 5.67
N LEU A 54 -6.57 -18.60 6.24
CA LEU A 54 -5.46 -18.13 7.07
C LEU A 54 -5.41 -18.92 8.39
N LYS A 55 -4.20 -19.16 8.87
CA LYS A 55 -3.97 -19.72 10.21
C LYS A 55 -4.36 -18.70 11.29
N ALA A 56 -4.81 -19.20 12.45
CA ALA A 56 -5.23 -18.36 13.57
C ALA A 56 -4.13 -17.38 14.02
N ASP A 57 -2.87 -17.83 14.10
CA ASP A 57 -1.74 -16.98 14.48
C ASP A 57 -1.53 -15.82 13.49
N THR A 58 -1.65 -16.10 12.19
CA THR A 58 -1.57 -15.06 11.13
C THR A 58 -2.73 -14.07 11.24
N MET A 59 -3.96 -14.57 11.47
CA MET A 59 -5.13 -13.69 11.66
C MET A 59 -4.95 -12.80 12.89
N ASN A 60 -4.44 -13.35 14.01
CA ASN A 60 -4.20 -12.59 15.24
C ASN A 60 -3.14 -11.51 15.03
N ALA A 61 -2.03 -11.84 14.33
CA ALA A 61 -0.97 -10.87 14.03
C ALA A 61 -1.45 -9.73 13.13
N LEU A 62 -2.38 -9.99 12.22
CA LEU A 62 -2.96 -9.00 11.30
C LEU A 62 -4.10 -8.20 11.92
N THR A 63 -4.73 -8.68 13.00
CA THR A 63 -5.93 -8.05 13.56
C THR A 63 -5.66 -6.61 14.00
N LEU A 64 -6.38 -5.69 13.39
CA LEU A 64 -6.31 -4.26 13.68
C LEU A 64 -7.73 -3.71 13.73
N ILE A 65 -8.16 -3.31 14.92
CA ILE A 65 -9.51 -2.79 15.17
C ILE A 65 -9.47 -1.27 15.18
N LYS A 66 -10.22 -0.65 14.28
CA LYS A 66 -10.32 0.82 14.18
C LYS A 66 -10.77 1.44 15.52
N GLY A 67 -10.01 2.41 16.01
CA GLY A 67 -10.31 3.14 17.24
C GLY A 67 -9.78 2.52 18.53
N THR A 68 -9.27 1.29 18.51
CA THR A 68 -8.73 0.62 19.70
C THR A 68 -7.20 0.68 19.74
N VAL A 69 -6.55 0.80 18.59
CA VAL A 69 -5.11 0.91 18.45
C VAL A 69 -4.79 2.18 17.66
N GLN A 70 -3.83 2.96 18.17
CA GLN A 70 -3.28 4.07 17.37
C GLN A 70 -2.60 3.46 16.15
N ILE A 71 -3.11 3.81 14.95
CA ILE A 71 -2.46 3.41 13.70
C ILE A 71 -1.10 4.07 13.68
N ASN A 72 -0.03 3.28 13.71
CA ASN A 72 1.31 3.81 13.56
C ASN A 72 1.52 4.22 12.11
N LEU A 73 1.31 5.50 11.81
CA LEU A 73 1.43 6.04 10.45
C LEU A 73 2.88 6.02 9.93
N LEU A 74 3.85 5.94 10.83
CA LEU A 74 5.28 5.87 10.47
C LEU A 74 5.66 4.45 10.01
N LYS A 75 5.06 3.44 10.66
CA LYS A 75 5.29 2.02 10.35
C LYS A 75 3.95 1.27 10.26
N PRO A 76 3.15 1.53 9.24
CA PRO A 76 1.86 0.87 9.09
C PRO A 76 2.02 -0.58 8.65
N ASN A 77 1.05 -1.41 9.00
CA ASN A 77 0.89 -2.71 8.37
C ASN A 77 0.47 -2.49 6.91
N THR A 78 1.05 -3.25 5.99
CA THR A 78 0.74 -3.14 4.56
C THR A 78 0.26 -4.45 3.97
N VAL A 79 -0.48 -4.34 2.88
CA VAL A 79 -0.91 -5.47 2.06
C VAL A 79 -0.61 -5.19 0.59
N SER A 80 -0.07 -6.18 -0.11
CA SER A 80 0.07 -6.16 -1.57
C SER A 80 -0.61 -7.38 -2.16
N LEU A 81 -1.50 -7.16 -3.13
CA LEU A 81 -2.24 -8.19 -3.84
C LEU A 81 -1.75 -8.27 -5.27
N TYR A 82 -1.37 -9.47 -5.68
CA TYR A 82 -0.95 -9.79 -7.04
C TYR A 82 -1.91 -10.79 -7.67
N ALA A 83 -2.18 -10.62 -8.95
CA ALA A 83 -2.90 -11.59 -9.78
C ALA A 83 -1.94 -12.14 -10.83
N GLN A 84 -1.99 -13.44 -11.07
CA GLN A 84 -1.24 -14.03 -12.18
C GLN A 84 -1.95 -13.78 -13.51
N ASP A 85 -1.16 -13.40 -14.51
CA ASP A 85 -1.60 -13.33 -15.89
C ASP A 85 -1.70 -14.74 -16.52
N GLU A 86 -2.03 -14.80 -17.80
CA GLU A 86 -2.14 -16.06 -18.55
C GLU A 86 -0.78 -16.76 -18.76
N THR A 87 0.32 -16.02 -18.61
CA THR A 87 1.70 -16.52 -18.75
C THR A 87 2.32 -16.92 -17.41
N GLY A 88 1.59 -16.70 -16.29
CA GLY A 88 2.04 -17.03 -14.95
C GLY A 88 2.83 -15.92 -14.24
N ASN A 89 2.93 -14.73 -14.86
CA ASN A 89 3.59 -13.58 -14.23
C ASN A 89 2.66 -12.92 -13.22
N ASP A 90 3.22 -12.46 -12.12
CA ASP A 90 2.51 -11.71 -11.11
C ASP A 90 2.36 -10.24 -11.50
N ILE A 91 1.13 -9.78 -11.59
CA ILE A 91 0.79 -8.38 -11.80
C ILE A 91 0.28 -7.81 -10.49
N LEU A 92 0.87 -6.69 -10.03
CA LEU A 92 0.41 -5.99 -8.84
C LEU A 92 -0.98 -5.38 -9.13
N VAL A 93 -1.98 -5.79 -8.37
CA VAL A 93 -3.36 -5.30 -8.49
C VAL A 93 -3.65 -4.19 -7.50
N PHE A 94 -3.09 -4.30 -6.29
CA PHE A 94 -3.28 -3.32 -5.23
C PHE A 94 -2.11 -3.40 -4.24
N SER A 95 -1.68 -2.25 -3.75
CA SER A 95 -0.78 -2.14 -2.61
C SER A 95 -1.20 -0.97 -1.73
N GLY A 96 -1.25 -1.19 -0.41
CA GLY A 96 -1.69 -0.14 0.49
C GLY A 96 -1.50 -0.46 1.96
N MET A 97 -1.75 0.55 2.78
CA MET A 97 -1.73 0.47 4.23
C MET A 97 -3.03 -0.15 4.73
N ILE A 98 -2.93 -1.09 5.66
CA ILE A 98 -4.07 -1.68 6.36
C ILE A 98 -4.51 -0.72 7.47
N PHE A 99 -5.75 -0.26 7.41
CA PHE A 99 -6.32 0.56 8.47
C PHE A 99 -7.32 -0.20 9.35
N GLN A 100 -7.80 -1.35 8.89
CA GLN A 100 -8.61 -2.27 9.67
C GLN A 100 -8.43 -3.69 9.15
N ALA A 101 -8.31 -4.66 10.06
CA ALA A 101 -8.31 -6.07 9.74
C ALA A 101 -8.97 -6.84 10.88
N LEU A 102 -9.92 -7.71 10.53
CA LEU A 102 -10.68 -8.49 11.53
C LEU A 102 -11.07 -9.87 10.98
N ALA A 103 -11.04 -10.87 11.85
CA ALA A 103 -11.55 -12.21 11.56
C ALA A 103 -13.05 -12.28 11.89
N ASP A 104 -13.85 -12.78 10.96
CA ASP A 104 -15.30 -12.95 11.17
C ASP A 104 -15.60 -14.38 11.66
N TYR A 105 -15.70 -14.53 12.97
CA TYR A 105 -16.02 -15.81 13.62
C TYR A 105 -17.50 -16.20 13.50
N ASN A 106 -18.40 -15.30 13.05
CA ASN A 106 -19.81 -15.65 12.83
C ASN A 106 -19.97 -16.58 11.61
N SER A 107 -18.98 -16.61 10.73
CA SER A 107 -18.98 -17.42 9.51
C SER A 107 -18.35 -18.81 9.68
N MET A 108 -18.32 -19.35 10.89
CA MET A 108 -17.79 -20.69 11.13
C MET A 108 -18.53 -21.78 10.33
N PRO A 109 -17.86 -22.87 9.87
CA PRO A 109 -16.49 -23.29 10.23
C PRO A 109 -15.37 -22.61 9.41
N THR A 110 -15.70 -21.84 8.37
CA THR A 110 -14.70 -21.16 7.55
C THR A 110 -14.63 -19.70 7.97
N VAL A 111 -13.61 -19.35 8.78
CA VAL A 111 -13.42 -18.00 9.27
C VAL A 111 -12.71 -17.16 8.21
N PRO A 112 -13.37 -16.17 7.59
CA PRO A 112 -12.71 -15.23 6.70
C PRO A 112 -12.00 -14.12 7.48
N MET A 113 -10.89 -13.64 6.93
CA MET A 113 -10.22 -12.42 7.38
C MET A 113 -10.61 -11.27 6.47
N HIS A 114 -11.25 -10.26 7.01
CA HIS A 114 -11.60 -9.03 6.32
C HIS A 114 -10.49 -7.99 6.53
N ILE A 115 -9.97 -7.44 5.44
CA ILE A 115 -8.87 -6.49 5.42
C ILE A 115 -9.35 -5.27 4.66
N PHE A 116 -9.27 -4.11 5.29
CA PHE A 116 -9.56 -2.83 4.69
C PHE A 116 -8.26 -2.05 4.60
N ALA A 117 -7.91 -1.64 3.38
CA ALA A 117 -6.65 -1.00 3.09
C ALA A 117 -6.84 0.22 2.17
N MET A 118 -5.94 1.18 2.26
CA MET A 118 -5.89 2.39 1.44
C MET A 118 -4.52 2.53 0.78
N SER A 119 -4.50 2.87 -0.51
CA SER A 119 -3.25 3.19 -1.22
C SER A 119 -2.80 4.61 -0.90
N SER A 120 -1.50 4.88 -1.09
CA SER A 120 -0.93 6.25 -1.10
C SER A 120 -1.19 7.12 0.14
N PHE A 121 -1.67 6.54 1.25
CA PHE A 121 -2.01 7.29 2.46
C PHE A 121 -0.83 8.11 2.99
N LYS A 122 0.39 7.56 2.96
CA LYS A 122 1.60 8.27 3.40
C LYS A 122 1.88 9.52 2.56
N LEU A 123 1.61 9.49 1.24
CA LEU A 123 1.80 10.64 0.35
C LEU A 123 0.86 11.79 0.70
N ASN A 124 -0.40 11.46 1.03
CA ASN A 124 -1.42 12.47 1.33
C ASN A 124 -1.33 13.06 2.73
N THR A 125 -0.64 12.37 3.65
CA THR A 125 -0.48 12.84 5.06
C THR A 125 0.88 13.46 5.34
N ALA A 126 1.86 13.31 4.43
CA ALA A 126 3.14 13.99 4.58
C ALA A 126 2.95 15.50 4.40
N PRO A 127 3.44 16.34 5.34
CA PRO A 127 3.38 17.77 5.14
C PRO A 127 4.20 18.13 3.88
N PRO A 128 3.63 18.85 2.92
CA PRO A 128 4.39 19.30 1.75
C PRO A 128 5.47 20.26 2.22
N ASN A 129 6.70 20.04 1.77
CA ASN A 129 7.72 21.07 1.88
C ASN A 129 7.41 22.16 0.84
N ALA A 130 7.46 23.41 1.26
CA ALA A 130 7.32 24.52 0.33
C ALA A 130 8.42 24.46 -0.74
N ILE A 131 8.05 24.50 -2.00
CA ILE A 131 8.96 24.43 -3.14
C ILE A 131 8.60 25.58 -4.08
N SER A 132 9.58 26.41 -4.41
CA SER A 132 9.42 27.48 -5.40
C SER A 132 10.48 27.37 -6.49
N PHE A 133 10.10 27.67 -7.70
CA PHE A 133 10.97 27.69 -8.87
C PHE A 133 10.95 29.07 -9.49
N ASN A 134 12.12 29.65 -9.71
CA ASN A 134 12.28 30.91 -10.45
C ASN A 134 12.56 30.60 -11.92
N GLY A 135 11.79 31.21 -12.81
CA GLY A 135 11.94 31.04 -14.25
C GLY A 135 11.19 29.81 -14.80
N SER A 136 11.57 29.40 -15.99
CA SER A 136 10.90 28.30 -16.69
C SER A 136 11.32 26.95 -16.12
N VAL A 137 10.36 26.13 -15.74
CA VAL A 137 10.55 24.78 -15.20
C VAL A 137 9.58 23.81 -15.89
N THR A 138 10.01 22.58 -16.14
CA THR A 138 9.13 21.56 -16.74
C THR A 138 8.36 20.82 -15.65
N VAL A 139 7.15 20.36 -16.00
CA VAL A 139 6.31 19.54 -15.08
C VAL A 139 7.07 18.33 -14.52
N PRO A 140 7.86 17.56 -15.32
CA PRO A 140 8.67 16.47 -14.78
C PRO A 140 9.72 16.93 -13.74
N GLN A 141 10.33 18.11 -13.92
CA GLN A 141 11.26 18.64 -12.93
C GLN A 141 10.57 18.98 -11.62
N ILE A 142 9.38 19.58 -11.67
CA ILE A 142 8.58 19.85 -10.47
C ILE A 142 8.25 18.56 -9.75
N MET A 143 7.75 17.56 -10.48
CA MET A 143 7.38 16.25 -9.90
C MET A 143 8.61 15.52 -9.34
N GLN A 144 9.75 15.58 -10.02
CA GLN A 144 11.00 14.98 -9.52
C GLN A 144 11.45 15.65 -8.21
N THR A 145 11.39 16.98 -8.12
CA THR A 145 11.76 17.71 -6.90
C THR A 145 10.82 17.35 -5.73
N ILE A 146 9.53 17.24 -5.98
CA ILE A 146 8.57 16.78 -4.95
C ILE A 146 8.91 15.36 -4.49
N LEU A 147 9.21 14.45 -5.42
CA LEU A 147 9.59 13.09 -5.09
C LEU A 147 10.93 13.00 -4.35
N ASP A 148 11.90 13.81 -4.73
CA ASP A 148 13.21 13.85 -4.07
C ASP A 148 13.07 14.32 -2.62
N ASN A 149 12.27 15.36 -2.37
CA ASN A 149 11.96 15.82 -1.03
C ASN A 149 11.23 14.74 -0.21
N TYR A 150 10.29 14.05 -0.83
CA TYR A 150 9.57 12.96 -0.20
C TYR A 150 10.48 11.76 0.08
N ASN A 151 11.38 11.42 -0.85
CA ASN A 151 12.32 10.32 -0.72
C ASN A 151 13.47 10.62 0.24
N ALA A 152 13.78 11.90 0.50
CA ALA A 152 14.85 12.31 1.41
C ALA A 152 14.62 11.81 2.85
N THR A 153 13.38 11.60 3.23
CA THR A 153 13.00 11.07 4.57
C THR A 153 13.02 9.54 4.65
N ARG A 154 13.37 8.84 3.55
CA ARG A 154 13.33 7.38 3.45
C ARG A 154 14.71 6.79 3.40
N THR A 155 14.99 5.85 4.28
CA THR A 155 16.31 5.20 4.40
C THR A 155 16.46 4.01 3.46
N GLU A 156 15.36 3.29 3.19
CA GLU A 156 15.38 2.10 2.35
C GLU A 156 15.16 2.43 0.87
N ALA A 157 15.99 1.88 0.00
CA ALA A 157 15.87 2.10 -1.45
C ALA A 157 14.55 1.54 -2.03
N ALA A 158 14.05 0.43 -1.47
CA ALA A 158 12.79 -0.18 -1.87
C ALA A 158 11.56 0.67 -1.55
N ASP A 159 11.69 1.61 -0.60
CA ASP A 159 10.59 2.50 -0.19
C ASP A 159 10.56 3.80 -1.00
N LYS A 160 11.52 4.03 -1.89
CA LYS A 160 11.61 5.25 -2.70
C LYS A 160 10.69 5.19 -3.90
N TYR A 161 10.00 6.29 -4.13
CA TYR A 161 9.20 6.47 -5.33
C TYR A 161 10.07 6.92 -6.49
N VAL A 162 9.74 6.44 -7.68
CA VAL A 162 10.41 6.79 -8.92
C VAL A 162 9.40 7.43 -9.87
N LEU A 163 9.79 8.53 -10.52
CA LEU A 163 8.99 9.16 -11.55
C LEU A 163 9.17 8.41 -12.88
N GLU A 164 8.10 7.83 -13.39
CA GLU A 164 8.04 7.37 -14.77
C GLU A 164 7.45 8.48 -15.65
N ASN A 165 8.34 9.13 -16.40
CA ASN A 165 7.92 10.18 -17.33
C ASN A 165 7.60 9.57 -18.71
N ASN A 166 6.32 9.46 -19.04
CA ASN A 166 5.83 8.97 -20.32
C ASN A 166 5.76 10.07 -21.40
N GLY A 167 6.80 10.90 -21.50
CA GLY A 167 6.93 11.92 -22.56
C GLY A 167 6.25 13.26 -22.27
N VAL A 168 5.98 13.58 -21.01
CA VAL A 168 5.46 14.91 -20.63
C VAL A 168 6.57 15.94 -20.76
N THR A 169 6.33 16.98 -21.57
CA THR A 169 7.29 18.06 -21.88
C THR A 169 6.77 19.45 -21.52
N THR A 170 5.59 19.55 -20.92
CA THR A 170 4.98 20.84 -20.53
C THR A 170 5.89 21.61 -19.57
N SER A 171 6.09 22.89 -19.85
CA SER A 171 6.82 23.82 -18.98
C SER A 171 5.89 24.87 -18.39
N LEU A 172 6.21 25.30 -17.18
CA LEU A 172 5.51 26.35 -16.45
C LEU A 172 6.54 27.42 -16.05
N THR A 173 6.08 28.64 -15.74
CA THR A 173 6.93 29.75 -15.36
C THR A 173 6.55 30.22 -13.96
N ASP A 174 7.57 30.45 -13.11
CA ASP A 174 7.42 30.98 -11.75
C ASP A 174 6.40 30.21 -10.91
N VAL A 175 6.69 28.91 -10.68
CA VAL A 175 5.81 28.01 -9.90
C VAL A 175 6.13 28.14 -8.42
N ASP A 176 5.10 28.37 -7.63
CA ASP A 176 5.14 28.34 -6.16
C ASP A 176 4.15 27.26 -5.68
N LEU A 177 4.69 26.34 -4.90
CA LEU A 177 3.97 25.22 -4.28
C LEU A 177 4.04 25.34 -2.74
N SER A 178 3.74 26.50 -2.22
CA SER A 178 3.66 26.76 -0.78
C SER A 178 2.36 26.28 -0.12
#